data_9e24c7e923334554f445c9d217cf60ec
#
_entry.id   9e24c7e923334554f445c9d217cf60ec
#
_cell.length_a   1.000
_cell.length_b   1.000
_cell.length_c   1.000
_cell.angle_alpha   90.00
_cell.angle_beta   90.00
_cell.angle_gamma   90.00
#
_symmetry.space_group_name_H-M   'P 1'
#
loop_
_entity.id
_entity.type
_entity.pdbx_description
1 polymer ?
#
loop_
_entity_poly.entity_id
_entity_poly.type
_entity_poly.pdbx_seq_one_letter_code
_entity_poly.pdbx_strand_id
1 'polypeptide(L)'
;MKKILHIFLVCLFPFVLHAQINTERVMMIARNALYFEDYVLSIQYFNQVINARPYLYEPYFFRGLAKINLDDYQGAENDCSEVIQRNPFVIGAYQIRGLARIRQNKFDEAISDYRTALKYDPENLVLWHNLSLCHIQKEDYESAKKDLESLMQIAPRYTRAYLMRGEVHLRQNDTLLALNDFEKAIELDRYDGDGWAARATVKIQQGKYKEAEEDLDEAIHLSARNASNY
;
A
#
# COMPACT_ATOMS: atom_id res chain seq x y z
N MET A 1 24.09 51.41 63.10
CA MET A 1 23.08 51.46 62.02
C MET A 1 23.63 50.66 60.82
N LYS A 2 23.20 49.39 60.65
CA LYS A 2 23.64 48.51 59.52
C LYS A 2 22.66 48.72 58.38
N LYS A 3 23.14 49.21 57.22
CA LYS A 3 22.36 49.30 55.99
C LYS A 3 22.38 47.91 55.29
N ILE A 4 21.22 47.27 55.25
CA ILE A 4 21.03 46.04 54.52
C ILE A 4 20.82 46.42 53.04
N LEU A 5 21.79 46.08 52.20
CA LEU A 5 21.72 46.24 50.74
C LEU A 5 20.95 45.03 50.15
N HIS A 6 19.72 45.24 49.72
CA HIS A 6 18.94 44.20 48.98
C HIS A 6 19.43 44.21 47.57
N ILE A 7 20.20 43.17 47.20
CA ILE A 7 20.54 42.88 45.82
C ILE A 7 19.35 42.12 45.19
N PHE A 8 18.58 42.83 44.37
CA PHE A 8 17.59 42.17 43.49
C PHE A 8 18.34 41.45 42.39
N LEU A 9 18.44 40.11 42.51
CA LEU A 9 18.93 39.24 41.46
C LEU A 9 17.81 39.13 40.41
N VAL A 10 17.84 39.97 39.37
CA VAL A 10 16.98 39.85 38.21
C VAL A 10 17.48 38.65 37.41
N CYS A 11 16.87 37.49 37.58
CA CYS A 11 17.06 36.33 36.69
C CYS A 11 16.54 36.72 35.30
N LEU A 12 17.43 37.17 34.45
CA LEU A 12 17.22 37.27 33.02
C LEU A 12 17.09 35.82 32.46
N PHE A 13 15.88 35.29 32.51
CA PHE A 13 15.56 34.15 31.67
C PHE A 13 15.64 34.62 30.20
N PRO A 14 16.52 34.04 29.37
CA PRO A 14 16.48 34.33 27.96
C PRO A 14 15.12 33.79 27.44
N PHE A 15 14.18 34.70 27.24
CA PHE A 15 13.03 34.40 26.40
C PHE A 15 13.57 34.11 24.99
N VAL A 16 13.89 32.84 24.72
CA VAL A 16 14.06 32.37 23.36
C VAL A 16 12.66 32.46 22.76
N LEU A 17 12.38 33.57 22.07
CA LEU A 17 11.25 33.67 21.18
C LEU A 17 11.48 32.61 20.07
N HIS A 18 11.02 31.39 20.32
CA HIS A 18 10.83 30.45 19.25
C HIS A 18 9.70 31.05 18.41
N ALA A 19 10.05 31.57 17.24
CA ALA A 19 9.06 31.98 16.27
C ALA A 19 8.12 30.77 16.08
N GLN A 20 6.89 30.90 16.54
CA GLN A 20 5.92 29.81 16.55
C GLN A 20 5.66 29.45 15.09
N ILE A 21 6.21 28.32 14.65
CA ILE A 21 6.05 27.86 13.28
C ILE A 21 4.55 27.73 13.01
N ASN A 22 4.08 28.38 11.96
CA ASN A 22 2.70 28.18 11.48
C ASN A 22 2.58 26.76 10.91
N THR A 23 2.29 25.80 11.80
CA THR A 23 2.23 24.38 11.48
C THR A 23 1.19 24.05 10.40
N GLU A 24 0.11 24.82 10.28
CA GLU A 24 -0.90 24.62 9.24
C GLU A 24 -0.34 24.97 7.85
N ARG A 25 0.39 26.08 7.76
CA ARG A 25 1.05 26.47 6.51
C ARG A 25 2.13 25.47 6.12
N VAL A 26 2.94 25.02 7.08
CA VAL A 26 3.99 24.01 6.82
C VAL A 26 3.37 22.68 6.40
N MET A 27 2.27 22.27 7.05
CA MET A 27 1.52 21.06 6.69
C MET A 27 0.96 21.14 5.25
N MET A 28 0.46 22.31 4.83
CA MET A 28 -0.01 22.53 3.47
C MET A 28 1.13 22.42 2.46
N ILE A 29 2.30 23.01 2.74
CA ILE A 29 3.48 22.92 1.87
C ILE A 29 3.93 21.46 1.76
N ALA A 30 3.98 20.72 2.87
CA ALA A 30 4.35 19.32 2.91
C ALA A 30 3.42 18.45 2.04
N ARG A 31 2.11 18.67 2.14
CA ARG A 31 1.11 17.95 1.32
C ARG A 31 1.22 18.31 -0.16
N ASN A 32 1.49 19.57 -0.50
CA ASN A 32 1.71 19.96 -1.89
C ASN A 32 2.97 19.29 -2.46
N ALA A 33 4.07 19.28 -1.71
CA ALA A 33 5.28 18.57 -2.12
C ALA A 33 5.00 17.07 -2.34
N LEU A 34 4.22 16.44 -1.45
CA LEU A 34 3.80 15.05 -1.60
C LEU A 34 2.95 14.82 -2.87
N TYR A 35 2.02 15.73 -3.15
CA TYR A 35 1.15 15.67 -4.34
C TYR A 35 1.95 15.78 -5.65
N PHE A 36 3.00 16.61 -5.66
CA PHE A 36 3.92 16.74 -6.79
C PHE A 36 5.08 15.72 -6.76
N GLU A 37 4.97 14.67 -5.93
CA GLU A 37 5.93 13.58 -5.81
C GLU A 37 7.34 14.00 -5.35
N ASP A 38 7.49 15.23 -4.81
CA ASP A 38 8.72 15.63 -4.13
C ASP A 38 8.73 15.06 -2.70
N TYR A 39 8.93 13.74 -2.62
CA TYR A 39 8.85 13.00 -1.36
C TYR A 39 9.90 13.45 -0.34
N VAL A 40 11.10 13.80 -0.81
CA VAL A 40 12.19 14.25 0.07
C VAL A 40 11.84 15.57 0.74
N LEU A 41 11.38 16.54 -0.04
CA LEU A 41 10.95 17.85 0.47
C LEU A 41 9.73 17.70 1.40
N SER A 42 8.78 16.85 1.02
CA SER A 42 7.60 16.59 1.83
C SER A 42 7.96 16.03 3.20
N ILE A 43 8.89 15.07 3.29
CA ILE A 43 9.40 14.50 4.54
C ILE A 43 10.06 15.59 5.40
N GLN A 44 10.84 16.49 4.82
CA GLN A 44 11.49 17.58 5.56
C GLN A 44 10.46 18.49 6.24
N TYR A 45 9.39 18.86 5.53
CA TYR A 45 8.32 19.69 6.09
C TYR A 45 7.46 18.93 7.10
N PHE A 46 7.14 17.65 6.89
CA PHE A 46 6.46 16.85 7.90
C PHE A 46 7.29 16.71 9.18
N ASN A 47 8.62 16.59 9.08
CA ASN A 47 9.52 16.60 10.24
C ASN A 47 9.39 17.90 11.05
N GLN A 48 9.28 19.05 10.39
CA GLN A 48 9.09 20.34 11.07
C GLN A 48 7.75 20.37 11.83
N VAL A 49 6.67 19.86 11.22
CA VAL A 49 5.35 19.78 11.87
C VAL A 49 5.40 18.83 13.08
N ILE A 50 6.01 17.65 12.92
CA ILE A 50 6.15 16.65 13.99
C ILE A 50 6.97 17.22 15.16
N ASN A 51 8.06 17.91 14.89
CA ASN A 51 8.88 18.53 15.92
C ASN A 51 8.12 19.62 16.70
N ALA A 52 7.24 20.36 16.02
CA ALA A 52 6.44 21.43 16.66
C ALA A 52 5.20 20.87 17.37
N ARG A 53 4.57 19.83 16.83
CA ARG A 53 3.32 19.22 17.32
C ARG A 53 3.37 17.68 17.22
N PRO A 54 4.15 17.00 18.08
CA PRO A 54 4.38 15.55 17.99
C PRO A 54 3.15 14.70 18.30
N TYR A 55 2.09 15.28 18.85
CA TYR A 55 0.84 14.59 19.18
C TYR A 55 -0.13 14.43 18.00
N LEU A 56 0.08 15.18 16.91
CA LEU A 56 -0.74 15.04 15.69
C LEU A 56 -0.39 13.75 14.98
N TYR A 57 -1.39 12.99 14.53
CA TYR A 57 -1.16 11.76 13.79
C TYR A 57 -0.99 12.01 12.26
N GLU A 58 -1.61 13.05 11.72
CA GLU A 58 -1.64 13.31 10.28
C GLU A 58 -0.24 13.50 9.66
N PRO A 59 0.70 14.26 10.25
CA PRO A 59 2.02 14.40 9.64
C PRO A 59 2.80 13.10 9.60
N TYR A 60 2.61 12.19 10.57
CA TYR A 60 3.19 10.84 10.51
C TYR A 60 2.55 10.02 9.37
N PHE A 61 1.23 10.10 9.20
CA PHE A 61 0.53 9.41 8.12
C PHE A 61 1.09 9.79 6.75
N PHE A 62 1.15 11.07 6.45
CA PHE A 62 1.63 11.55 5.16
C PHE A 62 3.15 11.35 4.99
N ARG A 63 3.94 11.41 6.07
CA ARG A 63 5.37 11.08 6.02
C ARG A 63 5.58 9.60 5.76
N GLY A 64 4.79 8.71 6.36
CA GLY A 64 4.79 7.29 6.07
C GLY A 64 4.46 7.00 4.60
N LEU A 65 3.48 7.72 4.02
CA LEU A 65 3.14 7.65 2.60
C LEU A 65 4.29 8.13 1.70
N ALA A 66 4.99 9.21 2.08
CA ALA A 66 6.17 9.67 1.33
C ALA A 66 7.32 8.65 1.39
N LYS A 67 7.56 8.07 2.57
CA LYS A 67 8.63 7.09 2.80
C LYS A 67 8.43 5.80 2.01
N ILE A 68 7.17 5.29 1.91
CA ILE A 68 6.91 4.07 1.13
C ILE A 68 7.23 4.27 -0.36
N ASN A 69 7.02 5.48 -0.89
CA ASN A 69 7.37 5.81 -2.26
C ASN A 69 8.89 6.00 -2.48
N LEU A 70 9.66 6.15 -1.42
CA LEU A 70 11.13 6.18 -1.44
C LEU A 70 11.75 4.84 -1.00
N ASP A 71 10.95 3.77 -0.94
CA ASP A 71 11.36 2.44 -0.49
C ASP A 71 11.91 2.40 0.97
N ASP A 72 11.67 3.45 1.76
CA ASP A 72 11.94 3.44 3.21
C ASP A 72 10.81 2.70 3.95
N TYR A 73 10.76 1.37 3.76
CA TYR A 73 9.71 0.53 4.31
C TYR A 73 9.72 0.50 5.84
N GLN A 74 10.90 0.49 6.46
CA GLN A 74 10.99 0.50 7.91
C GLN A 74 10.55 1.85 8.49
N GLY A 75 10.91 2.95 7.86
CA GLY A 75 10.46 4.27 8.26
C GLY A 75 8.95 4.48 8.07
N ALA A 76 8.37 3.91 7.00
CA ALA A 76 6.93 3.92 6.77
C ALA A 76 6.17 3.08 7.82
N GLU A 77 6.69 1.89 8.15
CA GLU A 77 6.12 1.02 9.20
C GLU A 77 6.11 1.74 10.57
N ASN A 78 7.20 2.41 10.93
CA ASN A 78 7.31 3.15 12.17
C ASN A 78 6.31 4.31 12.22
N ASP A 79 6.24 5.13 11.18
CA ASP A 79 5.33 6.26 11.09
C ASP A 79 3.86 5.82 11.16
N CYS A 80 3.47 4.78 10.42
CA CYS A 80 2.12 4.24 10.48
C CYS A 80 1.78 3.63 11.85
N SER A 81 2.76 3.07 12.55
CA SER A 81 2.58 2.58 13.92
C SER A 81 2.29 3.72 14.89
N GLU A 82 2.96 4.88 14.73
CA GLU A 82 2.66 6.10 15.47
C GLU A 82 1.25 6.63 15.18
N VAL A 83 0.80 6.54 13.90
CA VAL A 83 -0.59 6.90 13.54
C VAL A 83 -1.58 6.01 14.26
N ILE A 84 -1.42 4.70 14.17
CA ILE A 84 -2.35 3.72 14.74
C ILE A 84 -2.42 3.83 16.27
N GLN A 85 -1.30 4.10 16.92
CA GLN A 85 -1.26 4.33 18.37
C GLN A 85 -2.08 5.55 18.78
N ARG A 86 -2.06 6.64 17.99
CA ARG A 86 -2.79 7.88 18.27
C ARG A 86 -4.24 7.84 17.82
N ASN A 87 -4.49 7.21 16.67
CA ASN A 87 -5.80 7.08 16.08
C ASN A 87 -5.95 5.73 15.37
N PRO A 88 -6.49 4.69 16.03
CA PRO A 88 -6.62 3.35 15.47
C PRO A 88 -7.68 3.23 14.36
N PHE A 89 -8.42 4.30 14.06
CA PHE A 89 -9.45 4.29 13.03
C PHE A 89 -8.96 4.79 11.66
N VAL A 90 -7.68 5.10 11.52
CA VAL A 90 -7.07 5.52 10.25
C VAL A 90 -6.74 4.27 9.42
N ILE A 91 -7.71 3.80 8.63
CA ILE A 91 -7.60 2.59 7.80
C ILE A 91 -6.38 2.63 6.89
N GLY A 92 -6.12 3.79 6.25
CA GLY A 92 -4.95 3.99 5.40
C GLY A 92 -3.61 3.73 6.09
N ALA A 93 -3.51 3.90 7.41
CA ALA A 93 -2.29 3.60 8.14
C ALA A 93 -2.01 2.09 8.20
N TYR A 94 -3.04 1.26 8.36
CA TYR A 94 -2.91 -0.19 8.26
C TYR A 94 -2.56 -0.63 6.83
N GLN A 95 -3.14 0.02 5.81
CA GLN A 95 -2.81 -0.27 4.40
C GLN A 95 -1.34 -0.01 4.10
N ILE A 96 -0.83 1.18 4.46
CA ILE A 96 0.57 1.55 4.22
C ILE A 96 1.50 0.66 5.04
N ARG A 97 1.19 0.41 6.32
CA ARG A 97 2.00 -0.45 7.19
C ARG A 97 2.03 -1.89 6.68
N GLY A 98 0.88 -2.44 6.29
CA GLY A 98 0.78 -3.76 5.68
C GLY A 98 1.60 -3.87 4.40
N LEU A 99 1.53 -2.86 3.51
CA LEU A 99 2.34 -2.82 2.30
C LEU A 99 3.84 -2.74 2.62
N ALA A 100 4.24 -1.90 3.56
CA ALA A 100 5.62 -1.80 4.02
C ALA A 100 6.14 -3.15 4.58
N ARG A 101 5.28 -3.89 5.29
CA ARG A 101 5.56 -5.22 5.83
C ARG A 101 5.69 -6.28 4.76
N ILE A 102 4.84 -6.25 3.72
CA ILE A 102 5.00 -7.13 2.54
C ILE A 102 6.37 -6.93 1.91
N ARG A 103 6.78 -5.68 1.69
CA ARG A 103 8.10 -5.35 1.11
C ARG A 103 9.28 -5.80 1.97
N GLN A 104 9.05 -6.03 3.26
CA GLN A 104 10.01 -6.58 4.21
C GLN A 104 9.86 -8.09 4.46
N ASN A 105 8.99 -8.78 3.69
CA ASN A 105 8.63 -10.19 3.86
C ASN A 105 8.00 -10.54 5.24
N LYS A 106 7.42 -9.53 5.92
CA LYS A 106 6.72 -9.69 7.21
C LYS A 106 5.23 -10.00 6.94
N PHE A 107 4.95 -11.14 6.33
CA PHE A 107 3.60 -11.44 5.82
C PHE A 107 2.57 -11.64 6.93
N ASP A 108 2.92 -12.23 8.07
CA ASP A 108 1.99 -12.46 9.18
C ASP A 108 1.52 -11.15 9.81
N GLU A 109 2.43 -10.21 9.97
CA GLU A 109 2.14 -8.88 10.49
C GLU A 109 1.31 -8.05 9.49
N ALA A 110 1.57 -8.21 8.19
CA ALA A 110 0.76 -7.59 7.13
C ALA A 110 -0.67 -8.14 7.12
N ILE A 111 -0.84 -9.46 7.22
CA ILE A 111 -2.16 -10.13 7.34
C ILE A 111 -2.93 -9.57 8.55
N SER A 112 -2.27 -9.41 9.70
CA SER A 112 -2.90 -8.83 10.89
C SER A 112 -3.40 -7.41 10.65
N ASP A 113 -2.61 -6.58 9.96
CA ASP A 113 -2.99 -5.21 9.61
C ASP A 113 -4.21 -5.18 8.68
N TYR A 114 -4.18 -5.94 7.58
CA TYR A 114 -5.28 -5.98 6.62
C TYR A 114 -6.56 -6.53 7.24
N ARG A 115 -6.49 -7.59 8.05
CA ARG A 115 -7.65 -8.11 8.78
C ARG A 115 -8.21 -7.09 9.76
N THR A 116 -7.35 -6.29 10.41
CA THR A 116 -7.80 -5.23 11.31
C THR A 116 -8.49 -4.11 10.53
N ALA A 117 -7.92 -3.69 9.40
CA ALA A 117 -8.52 -2.68 8.53
C ALA A 117 -9.87 -3.12 7.96
N LEU A 118 -10.01 -4.40 7.56
CA LEU A 118 -11.25 -4.97 7.04
C LEU A 118 -12.39 -5.03 8.07
N LYS A 119 -12.12 -4.96 9.37
CA LYS A 119 -13.18 -4.80 10.39
C LYS A 119 -13.87 -3.44 10.30
N TYR A 120 -13.16 -2.42 9.81
CA TYR A 120 -13.68 -1.05 9.67
C TYR A 120 -14.20 -0.77 8.26
N ASP A 121 -13.62 -1.42 7.24
CA ASP A 121 -14.00 -1.26 5.84
C ASP A 121 -14.01 -2.63 5.14
N PRO A 122 -15.07 -3.43 5.35
CA PRO A 122 -15.14 -4.82 4.87
C PRO A 122 -15.28 -4.95 3.35
N GLU A 123 -15.65 -3.86 2.65
CA GLU A 123 -15.81 -3.86 1.20
C GLU A 123 -14.59 -3.27 0.46
N ASN A 124 -13.52 -2.98 1.16
CA ASN A 124 -12.32 -2.39 0.56
C ASN A 124 -11.55 -3.41 -0.30
N LEU A 125 -11.62 -3.22 -1.60
CA LEU A 125 -11.01 -4.12 -2.59
C LEU A 125 -9.49 -4.21 -2.44
N VAL A 126 -8.83 -3.09 -2.10
CA VAL A 126 -7.36 -3.04 -1.94
C VAL A 126 -6.91 -3.87 -0.74
N LEU A 127 -7.69 -3.86 0.35
CA LEU A 127 -7.38 -4.67 1.54
C LEU A 127 -7.51 -6.16 1.24
N TRP A 128 -8.61 -6.59 0.59
CA TRP A 128 -8.79 -7.98 0.19
C TRP A 128 -7.74 -8.45 -0.80
N HIS A 129 -7.41 -7.61 -1.80
CA HIS A 129 -6.34 -7.90 -2.76
C HIS A 129 -4.99 -8.14 -2.07
N ASN A 130 -4.57 -7.23 -1.19
CA ASN A 130 -3.29 -7.34 -0.51
C ASN A 130 -3.27 -8.48 0.54
N LEU A 131 -4.41 -8.76 1.18
CA LEU A 131 -4.55 -9.89 2.09
C LEU A 131 -4.36 -11.22 1.35
N SER A 132 -5.05 -11.39 0.20
CA SER A 132 -4.89 -12.58 -0.64
C SER A 132 -3.47 -12.72 -1.18
N LEU A 133 -2.82 -11.61 -1.56
CA LEU A 133 -1.41 -11.62 -1.97
C LEU A 133 -0.49 -12.13 -0.84
N CYS A 134 -0.71 -11.70 0.40
CA CYS A 134 0.06 -12.20 1.55
C CYS A 134 -0.10 -13.72 1.73
N HIS A 135 -1.33 -14.25 1.61
CA HIS A 135 -1.55 -15.68 1.72
C HIS A 135 -0.93 -16.45 0.55
N ILE A 136 -0.95 -15.92 -0.67
CA ILE A 136 -0.26 -16.50 -1.84
C ILE A 136 1.25 -16.57 -1.59
N GLN A 137 1.86 -15.49 -1.08
CA GLN A 137 3.31 -15.46 -0.79
C GLN A 137 3.71 -16.43 0.33
N LYS A 138 2.79 -16.73 1.24
CA LYS A 138 2.97 -17.75 2.29
C LYS A 138 2.63 -19.17 1.83
N GLU A 139 2.21 -19.33 0.57
CA GLU A 139 1.71 -20.61 0.03
C GLU A 139 0.48 -21.16 0.79
N ASP A 140 -0.21 -20.30 1.55
CA ASP A 140 -1.50 -20.63 2.17
C ASP A 140 -2.62 -20.45 1.14
N TYR A 141 -2.66 -21.36 0.18
CA TYR A 141 -3.57 -21.29 -0.98
C TYR A 141 -5.05 -21.38 -0.60
N GLU A 142 -5.38 -22.08 0.49
CA GLU A 142 -6.76 -22.18 0.95
C GLU A 142 -7.28 -20.86 1.50
N SER A 143 -6.47 -20.16 2.29
CA SER A 143 -6.82 -18.80 2.75
C SER A 143 -6.85 -17.80 1.60
N ALA A 144 -5.89 -17.89 0.66
CA ALA A 144 -5.86 -17.03 -0.52
C ALA A 144 -7.13 -17.16 -1.37
N LYS A 145 -7.59 -18.40 -1.64
CA LYS A 145 -8.83 -18.63 -2.40
C LYS A 145 -10.05 -18.02 -1.70
N LYS A 146 -10.18 -18.19 -0.38
CA LYS A 146 -11.29 -17.59 0.40
C LYS A 146 -11.31 -16.06 0.33
N ASP A 147 -10.13 -15.43 0.43
CA ASP A 147 -10.01 -13.97 0.33
C ASP A 147 -10.39 -13.49 -1.08
N LEU A 148 -9.92 -14.21 -2.12
CA LEU A 148 -10.25 -13.91 -3.52
C LEU A 148 -11.74 -14.13 -3.82
N GLU A 149 -12.37 -15.14 -3.23
CA GLU A 149 -13.82 -15.36 -3.33
C GLU A 149 -14.59 -14.20 -2.70
N SER A 150 -14.17 -13.72 -1.52
CA SER A 150 -14.74 -12.53 -0.89
C SER A 150 -14.60 -11.31 -1.77
N LEU A 151 -13.42 -11.10 -2.35
CA LEU A 151 -13.15 -10.00 -3.29
C LEU A 151 -14.05 -10.07 -4.54
N MET A 152 -14.26 -11.27 -5.11
CA MET A 152 -15.14 -11.48 -6.27
C MET A 152 -16.63 -11.32 -5.93
N GLN A 153 -17.05 -11.62 -4.69
CA GLN A 153 -18.42 -11.34 -4.24
C GLN A 153 -18.70 -9.83 -4.16
N ILE A 154 -17.73 -9.05 -3.67
CA ILE A 154 -17.83 -7.59 -3.57
C ILE A 154 -17.71 -6.95 -4.96
N ALA A 155 -16.77 -7.41 -5.77
CA ALA A 155 -16.48 -6.87 -7.10
C ALA A 155 -16.39 -7.99 -8.16
N PRO A 156 -17.54 -8.48 -8.68
CA PRO A 156 -17.56 -9.60 -9.64
C PRO A 156 -16.84 -9.32 -10.97
N ARG A 157 -16.54 -8.06 -11.27
CA ARG A 157 -15.83 -7.65 -12.49
C ARG A 157 -14.37 -7.27 -12.24
N TYR A 158 -13.84 -7.52 -11.05
CA TYR A 158 -12.44 -7.22 -10.74
C TYR A 158 -11.53 -8.31 -11.31
N THR A 159 -11.07 -8.09 -12.53
CA THR A 159 -10.30 -9.03 -13.36
C THR A 159 -9.10 -9.62 -12.63
N ARG A 160 -8.39 -8.79 -11.86
CA ARG A 160 -7.20 -9.18 -11.13
C ARG A 160 -7.44 -10.32 -10.13
N ALA A 161 -8.65 -10.40 -9.53
CA ALA A 161 -8.99 -11.49 -8.60
C ALA A 161 -9.03 -12.85 -9.29
N TYR A 162 -9.56 -12.90 -10.51
CA TYR A 162 -9.57 -14.14 -11.32
C TYR A 162 -8.15 -14.53 -11.74
N LEU A 163 -7.32 -13.58 -12.16
CA LEU A 163 -5.91 -13.86 -12.48
C LEU A 163 -5.17 -14.43 -11.27
N MET A 164 -5.33 -13.84 -10.10
CA MET A 164 -4.68 -14.31 -8.87
C MET A 164 -5.19 -15.71 -8.47
N ARG A 165 -6.49 -15.99 -8.58
CA ARG A 165 -7.03 -17.31 -8.26
C ARG A 165 -6.59 -18.37 -9.26
N GLY A 166 -6.56 -18.02 -10.53
CA GLY A 166 -6.01 -18.88 -11.59
C GLY A 166 -4.55 -19.23 -11.34
N GLU A 167 -3.72 -18.27 -10.91
CA GLU A 167 -2.34 -18.52 -10.51
C GLU A 167 -2.26 -19.48 -9.30
N VAL A 168 -3.12 -19.31 -8.30
CA VAL A 168 -3.19 -20.25 -7.14
C VAL A 168 -3.55 -21.66 -7.62
N HIS A 169 -4.53 -21.80 -8.51
CA HIS A 169 -4.89 -23.09 -9.10
C HIS A 169 -3.73 -23.74 -9.86
N LEU A 170 -2.95 -22.94 -10.63
CA LEU A 170 -1.75 -23.43 -11.29
C LEU A 170 -0.70 -23.97 -10.32
N ARG A 171 -0.45 -23.24 -9.22
CA ARG A 171 0.50 -23.69 -8.20
C ARG A 171 0.04 -24.95 -7.49
N GLN A 172 -1.27 -25.23 -7.47
CA GLN A 172 -1.87 -26.45 -6.96
C GLN A 172 -1.99 -27.57 -8.03
N ASN A 173 -1.50 -27.34 -9.28
CA ASN A 173 -1.62 -28.20 -10.44
C ASN A 173 -3.07 -28.40 -10.95
N ASP A 174 -4.00 -27.54 -10.54
CA ASP A 174 -5.39 -27.55 -11.00
C ASP A 174 -5.54 -26.76 -12.32
N THR A 175 -4.94 -27.29 -13.38
CA THR A 175 -4.84 -26.62 -14.69
C THR A 175 -6.19 -26.24 -15.28
N LEU A 176 -7.22 -27.07 -15.06
CA LEU A 176 -8.56 -26.81 -15.59
C LEU A 176 -9.21 -25.60 -14.90
N LEU A 177 -9.09 -25.50 -13.58
CA LEU A 177 -9.64 -24.39 -12.82
C LEU A 177 -8.88 -23.10 -13.15
N ALA A 178 -7.56 -23.19 -13.33
CA ALA A 178 -6.74 -22.05 -13.76
C ALA A 178 -7.20 -21.52 -15.13
N LEU A 179 -7.42 -22.40 -16.12
CA LEU A 179 -7.93 -22.00 -17.43
C LEU A 179 -9.27 -21.28 -17.34
N ASN A 180 -10.22 -21.82 -16.58
CA ASN A 180 -11.52 -21.19 -16.39
C ASN A 180 -11.40 -19.77 -15.83
N ASP A 181 -10.51 -19.56 -14.86
CA ASP A 181 -10.29 -18.24 -14.27
C ASP A 181 -9.62 -17.28 -15.27
N PHE A 182 -8.64 -17.72 -16.03
CA PHE A 182 -7.99 -16.88 -17.05
C PHE A 182 -8.92 -16.53 -18.21
N GLU A 183 -9.75 -17.48 -18.64
CA GLU A 183 -10.79 -17.22 -19.63
C GLU A 183 -11.82 -16.22 -19.13
N LYS A 184 -12.19 -16.31 -17.85
CA LYS A 184 -13.08 -15.33 -17.22
C LYS A 184 -12.43 -13.95 -17.12
N ALA A 185 -11.14 -13.87 -16.83
CA ALA A 185 -10.41 -12.60 -16.85
C ALA A 185 -10.43 -11.96 -18.24
N ILE A 186 -10.17 -12.73 -19.30
CA ILE A 186 -10.23 -12.28 -20.70
C ILE A 186 -11.66 -11.83 -21.09
N GLU A 187 -12.70 -12.57 -20.66
CA GLU A 187 -14.09 -12.20 -20.91
C GLU A 187 -14.44 -10.83 -20.28
N LEU A 188 -13.95 -10.58 -19.06
CA LEU A 188 -14.23 -9.35 -18.31
C LEU A 188 -13.47 -8.15 -18.86
N ASP A 189 -12.24 -8.35 -19.29
CA ASP A 189 -11.41 -7.34 -19.95
C ASP A 189 -10.52 -7.98 -21.03
N ARG A 190 -11.02 -7.98 -22.25
CA ARG A 190 -10.29 -8.52 -23.41
C ARG A 190 -9.11 -7.66 -23.88
N TYR A 191 -9.01 -6.41 -23.37
CA TYR A 191 -7.95 -5.47 -23.73
C TYR A 191 -6.80 -5.45 -22.71
N ASP A 192 -6.93 -6.20 -21.63
CA ASP A 192 -5.83 -6.49 -20.70
C ASP A 192 -5.05 -7.72 -21.18
N GLY A 193 -3.76 -7.56 -21.49
CA GLY A 193 -2.90 -8.63 -21.96
C GLY A 193 -2.57 -9.68 -20.89
N ASP A 194 -2.76 -9.37 -19.59
CA ASP A 194 -2.40 -10.27 -18.49
C ASP A 194 -3.17 -11.59 -18.55
N GLY A 195 -4.46 -11.55 -18.90
CA GLY A 195 -5.29 -12.76 -19.04
C GLY A 195 -4.83 -13.69 -20.16
N TRP A 196 -4.46 -13.11 -21.30
CA TRP A 196 -3.94 -13.84 -22.45
C TRP A 196 -2.60 -14.50 -22.13
N ALA A 197 -1.66 -13.75 -21.54
CA ALA A 197 -0.36 -14.27 -21.12
C ALA A 197 -0.48 -15.39 -20.08
N ALA A 198 -1.40 -15.24 -19.12
CA ALA A 198 -1.68 -16.26 -18.11
C ALA A 198 -2.24 -17.55 -18.76
N ARG A 199 -3.18 -17.43 -19.69
CA ARG A 199 -3.73 -18.58 -20.42
C ARG A 199 -2.66 -19.27 -21.28
N ALA A 200 -1.82 -18.50 -21.96
CA ALA A 200 -0.69 -19.03 -22.73
C ALA A 200 0.24 -19.90 -21.88
N THR A 201 0.52 -19.48 -20.66
CA THR A 201 1.36 -20.26 -19.71
C THR A 201 0.78 -21.66 -19.49
N VAL A 202 -0.53 -21.78 -19.32
CA VAL A 202 -1.20 -23.09 -19.17
C VAL A 202 -1.11 -23.91 -20.46
N LYS A 203 -1.34 -23.29 -21.62
CA LYS A 203 -1.26 -23.97 -22.94
C LYS A 203 0.15 -24.50 -23.20
N ILE A 204 1.18 -23.77 -22.81
CA ILE A 204 2.59 -24.25 -22.88
C ILE A 204 2.78 -25.49 -22.01
N GLN A 205 2.28 -25.52 -20.80
CA GLN A 205 2.36 -26.68 -19.91
C GLN A 205 1.62 -27.91 -20.49
N GLN A 206 0.57 -27.69 -21.30
CA GLN A 206 -0.18 -28.72 -22.01
C GLN A 206 0.46 -29.15 -23.34
N GLY A 207 1.57 -28.54 -23.77
CA GLY A 207 2.19 -28.79 -25.06
C GLY A 207 1.45 -28.20 -26.28
N LYS A 208 0.47 -27.31 -26.05
CA LYS A 208 -0.32 -26.61 -27.06
C LYS A 208 0.39 -25.34 -27.55
N TYR A 209 1.59 -25.50 -28.07
CA TYR A 209 2.50 -24.37 -28.34
C TYR A 209 1.93 -23.38 -29.35
N LYS A 210 1.23 -23.86 -30.43
CA LYS A 210 0.65 -22.97 -31.43
C LYS A 210 -0.46 -22.06 -30.82
N GLU A 211 -1.33 -22.65 -30.02
CA GLU A 211 -2.40 -21.88 -29.34
C GLU A 211 -1.83 -20.93 -28.29
N ALA A 212 -0.71 -21.29 -27.67
CA ALA A 212 -0.02 -20.42 -26.72
C ALA A 212 0.64 -19.23 -27.43
N GLU A 213 1.22 -19.45 -28.62
CA GLU A 213 1.79 -18.38 -29.45
C GLU A 213 0.72 -17.36 -29.84
N GLU A 214 -0.47 -17.82 -30.28
CA GLU A 214 -1.61 -16.92 -30.58
C GLU A 214 -2.01 -16.06 -29.40
N ASP A 215 -2.07 -16.63 -28.18
CA ASP A 215 -2.40 -15.88 -26.96
C ASP A 215 -1.28 -14.88 -26.58
N LEU A 216 -0.01 -15.25 -26.75
CA LEU A 216 1.13 -14.37 -26.45
C LEU A 216 1.22 -13.21 -27.45
N ASP A 217 0.94 -13.45 -28.72
CA ASP A 217 0.89 -12.40 -29.75
C ASP A 217 -0.18 -11.36 -29.41
N GLU A 218 -1.37 -11.81 -28.97
CA GLU A 218 -2.43 -10.90 -28.53
C GLU A 218 -2.01 -10.13 -27.27
N ALA A 219 -1.40 -10.78 -26.29
CA ALA A 219 -0.90 -10.11 -25.07
C ALA A 219 0.14 -9.02 -25.40
N ILE A 220 1.09 -9.31 -26.31
CA ILE A 220 2.12 -8.37 -26.76
C ILE A 220 1.49 -7.18 -27.50
N HIS A 221 0.55 -7.47 -28.44
CA HIS A 221 -0.17 -6.44 -29.18
C HIS A 221 -0.92 -5.48 -28.26
N LEU A 222 -1.62 -5.99 -27.25
CA LEU A 222 -2.36 -5.20 -26.27
C LEU A 222 -1.41 -4.37 -25.39
N SER A 223 -0.29 -4.93 -24.97
CA SER A 223 0.71 -4.21 -24.16
C SER A 223 1.36 -3.08 -24.94
N ALA A 224 1.71 -3.30 -26.21
CA ALA A 224 2.28 -2.28 -27.10
C ALA A 224 1.30 -1.13 -27.35
N ARG A 225 0.01 -1.44 -27.55
CA ARG A 225 -1.06 -0.47 -27.73
C ARG A 225 -1.25 0.39 -26.46
N ASN A 226 -1.23 -0.22 -25.29
CA ASN A 226 -1.35 0.51 -24.03
C ASN A 226 -0.16 1.45 -23.82
N ALA A 227 1.07 1.00 -24.12
CA ALA A 227 2.27 1.84 -24.03
C ALA A 227 2.26 3.04 -24.99
N SER A 228 1.58 2.94 -26.15
CA SER A 228 1.47 4.05 -27.13
C SER A 228 0.43 5.10 -26.77
N ASN A 229 -0.41 4.86 -25.78
CA ASN A 229 -1.46 5.78 -25.33
C ASN A 229 -1.03 6.68 -24.17
N TYR A 230 0.23 6.55 -23.70
CA TYR A 230 0.88 7.37 -22.69
C TYR A 230 2.03 8.19 -23.28
#